data_c72e1b74c176be2dcaec45e8812b25ef
#
_entry.id   c72e1b74c176be2dcaec45e8812b25ef
#
_cell.length_a   1.000
_cell.length_b   1.000
_cell.length_c   1.000
_cell.angle_alpha   90.00
_cell.angle_beta   90.00
_cell.angle_gamma   90.00
#
_symmetry.space_group_name_H-M   'P 1'
#
loop_
_entity.id
_entity.type
_entity.pdbx_description
1 polymer ?
#
loop_
_entity_poly.entity_id
_entity_poly.type
_entity_poly.pdbx_seq_one_letter_code
_entity_poly.pdbx_strand_id
1 'polypeptide(L)'
;MNNRLFKSGARAFALSAVVALGIAGCASTPEATTTEETSSSTETTTETAESYRIAIMPKAINIGYFSAWDEGAQKACEELGASCDYIGPNEATGPAQVQFINQVIQEGYDALVISAADQNAIVPALQEAAAAGITIVTSDADVAAESADARLVTVLPSAADRIGTAEVDWVAEEIGEEGCVTILSAAATAANQNVWIAAMGPYLEATYPNMSWCGGDLESATFYGDDDATKSVEQFNAILSQYPDVAGIIAPTTVGVLAAAQEKKAKGASVAVTGLGLPSEMAPYIEDGTIAKVGLWNPIDLGYVAVYAAVLGMNGEFDGSVGSTFSAGEGSYEVVEGGIAYLGDPFTFTIDNIATFKEIY
;
A
#
# COMPACT_ATOMS: atom_id res chain seq x y z
N MET A 1 3.00 -40.08 -11.76
CA MET A 1 3.76 -41.14 -11.07
C MET A 1 5.05 -40.53 -10.58
N ASN A 2 5.11 -40.21 -9.33
CA ASN A 2 6.14 -40.39 -8.33
C ASN A 2 5.87 -39.47 -7.12
N ASN A 3 5.24 -40.10 -6.11
CA ASN A 3 5.14 -39.59 -4.74
C ASN A 3 6.53 -39.55 -4.10
N ARG A 4 6.87 -38.44 -3.44
CA ARG A 4 7.83 -38.46 -2.33
C ARG A 4 7.21 -37.80 -1.11
N LEU A 5 6.81 -38.65 -0.19
CA LEU A 5 6.51 -38.34 1.23
C LEU A 5 7.78 -37.86 1.93
N PHE A 6 7.70 -36.76 2.65
CA PHE A 6 8.68 -36.43 3.69
C PHE A 6 8.10 -36.69 5.08
N LYS A 7 8.80 -37.56 5.78
CA LYS A 7 8.49 -38.04 7.14
C LYS A 7 8.90 -36.98 8.16
N SER A 8 7.98 -36.78 9.11
CA SER A 8 8.19 -36.07 10.38
C SER A 8 9.23 -36.81 11.25
N GLY A 9 10.19 -36.06 11.80
CA GLY A 9 11.13 -36.55 12.82
C GLY A 9 11.03 -35.69 14.09
N ALA A 10 10.31 -36.18 15.07
CA ALA A 10 10.31 -35.65 16.43
C ALA A 10 11.65 -35.94 17.10
N ARG A 11 12.28 -34.95 17.70
CA ARG A 11 13.41 -35.14 18.64
C ARG A 11 13.02 -34.59 20.00
N ALA A 12 12.87 -35.55 20.92
CA ALA A 12 12.75 -35.29 22.34
C ALA A 12 14.14 -34.94 22.93
N PHE A 13 14.20 -33.89 23.74
CA PHE A 13 15.34 -33.62 24.59
C PHE A 13 14.98 -33.90 26.06
N ALA A 14 15.77 -34.79 26.68
CA ALA A 14 15.65 -35.21 28.04
C ALA A 14 16.26 -34.17 29.01
N LEU A 15 15.54 -33.92 30.10
CA LEU A 15 16.04 -33.23 31.30
C LEU A 15 17.07 -34.11 32.02
N SER A 16 18.18 -33.52 32.44
CA SER A 16 19.05 -34.08 33.50
C SER A 16 19.23 -33.06 34.60
N ALA A 17 18.62 -33.33 35.74
CA ALA A 17 18.84 -32.64 37.00
C ALA A 17 20.08 -33.23 37.68
N VAL A 18 20.97 -32.37 38.17
CA VAL A 18 22.02 -32.76 39.12
C VAL A 18 21.88 -31.95 40.39
N VAL A 19 21.55 -32.64 41.45
CA VAL A 19 21.56 -32.20 42.85
C VAL A 19 22.93 -32.53 43.43
N ALA A 20 23.60 -31.59 44.08
CA ALA A 20 24.72 -31.87 44.99
C ALA A 20 24.57 -31.06 46.27
N LEU A 21 24.34 -31.81 47.33
CA LEU A 21 24.38 -31.38 48.75
C LEU A 21 25.81 -31.49 49.30
N GLY A 22 26.09 -30.65 50.27
CA GLY A 22 26.96 -31.00 51.38
C GLY A 22 28.14 -30.05 51.58
N ILE A 23 28.42 -29.51 52.61
CA ILE A 23 28.59 -29.79 54.03
C ILE A 23 29.32 -28.60 54.66
N ALA A 24 28.90 -28.22 55.86
CA ALA A 24 29.46 -27.17 56.71
C ALA A 24 30.85 -27.55 57.27
N GLY A 25 31.68 -26.56 57.52
CA GLY A 25 32.91 -26.67 58.33
C GLY A 25 33.32 -25.30 58.88
N CYS A 26 33.21 -25.20 60.23
CA CYS A 26 33.68 -24.03 61.01
C CYS A 26 35.20 -24.02 61.15
N ALA A 27 35.82 -22.82 61.16
CA ALA A 27 36.58 -22.33 62.35
C ALA A 27 37.69 -21.34 61.98
N SER A 28 37.76 -20.32 62.83
CA SER A 28 38.89 -19.46 63.25
C SER A 28 39.40 -18.33 62.40
N THR A 29 39.10 -17.12 62.94
CA THR A 29 39.74 -15.81 62.73
C THR A 29 41.23 -15.83 63.08
N PRO A 30 42.08 -14.97 62.47
CA PRO A 30 42.35 -13.65 63.02
C PRO A 30 42.49 -12.49 61.99
N GLU A 31 41.97 -11.40 62.39
CA GLU A 31 42.33 -9.98 62.35
C GLU A 31 43.25 -9.38 61.26
N ALA A 32 42.72 -8.26 60.76
CA ALA A 32 43.33 -7.02 60.32
C ALA A 32 43.77 -6.89 58.85
N THR A 33 43.09 -6.09 58.10
CA THR A 33 43.51 -4.75 57.65
C THR A 33 42.50 -4.21 56.66
N THR A 34 41.91 -3.10 57.00
CA THR A 34 40.98 -2.32 56.19
C THR A 34 41.63 -1.82 54.90
N THR A 35 41.10 -2.17 53.79
CA THR A 35 41.23 -1.42 52.53
C THR A 35 39.84 -1.30 51.92
N GLU A 36 39.26 -0.13 52.01
CA GLU A 36 37.99 0.20 51.31
C GLU A 36 38.23 0.18 49.81
N GLU A 37 37.84 -0.88 49.15
CA GLU A 37 37.59 -0.87 47.72
C GLU A 37 36.17 -0.38 47.52
N THR A 38 36.06 0.87 47.05
CA THR A 38 34.85 1.48 46.56
C THR A 38 34.44 0.72 45.31
N SER A 39 33.56 -0.26 45.46
CA SER A 39 32.87 -0.88 44.31
C SER A 39 31.91 0.17 43.75
N SER A 40 32.38 0.90 42.72
CA SER A 40 31.50 1.63 41.83
C SER A 40 30.63 0.65 41.05
N SER A 41 29.43 0.40 41.54
CA SER A 41 28.39 -0.24 40.73
C SER A 41 28.02 0.77 39.65
N THR A 42 28.57 0.56 38.45
CA THR A 42 28.03 1.21 37.25
C THR A 42 26.64 0.60 37.04
N GLU A 43 25.61 1.28 37.51
CA GLU A 43 24.27 1.05 37.02
C GLU A 43 24.31 1.35 35.52
N THR A 44 24.34 0.29 34.70
CA THR A 44 24.01 0.40 33.29
C THR A 44 22.54 0.75 33.25
N THR A 45 22.22 2.03 33.18
CA THR A 45 20.92 2.51 32.72
C THR A 45 20.76 1.97 31.33
N THR A 46 20.00 0.90 31.19
CA THR A 46 19.41 0.52 29.91
C THR A 46 18.46 1.67 29.58
N GLU A 47 18.93 2.67 28.81
CA GLU A 47 18.02 3.56 28.09
C GLU A 47 17.15 2.62 27.25
N THR A 48 15.90 2.46 27.63
CA THR A 48 14.86 1.99 26.74
C THR A 48 14.87 2.97 25.59
N ALA A 49 15.40 2.58 24.45
CA ALA A 49 15.26 3.35 23.22
C ALA A 49 13.76 3.67 23.09
N GLU A 50 13.42 4.96 23.05
CA GLU A 50 12.04 5.36 22.83
C GLU A 50 11.63 4.75 21.48
N SER A 51 10.54 4.00 21.49
CA SER A 51 9.99 3.39 20.29
C SER A 51 9.40 4.50 19.42
N TYR A 52 9.78 4.58 18.15
CA TYR A 52 9.17 5.53 17.21
C TYR A 52 7.67 5.36 17.17
N ARG A 53 6.95 6.48 17.11
CA ARG A 53 5.51 6.53 16.92
C ARG A 53 5.19 7.02 15.52
N ILE A 54 4.57 6.17 14.71
CA ILE A 54 4.33 6.38 13.28
C ILE A 54 2.82 6.47 13.00
N ALA A 55 2.38 7.52 12.34
CA ALA A 55 1.03 7.61 11.83
C ALA A 55 0.93 6.95 10.46
N ILE A 56 -0.01 6.03 10.28
CA ILE A 56 -0.33 5.37 9.03
C ILE A 56 -1.64 5.96 8.52
N MET A 57 -1.56 6.79 7.47
CA MET A 57 -2.70 7.59 7.01
C MET A 57 -3.13 7.23 5.58
N PRO A 58 -4.24 6.49 5.42
CA PRO A 58 -4.82 6.20 4.11
C PRO A 58 -5.51 7.43 3.51
N LYS A 59 -5.96 7.32 2.25
CA LYS A 59 -6.90 8.31 1.68
C LYS A 59 -8.22 8.33 2.46
N ALA A 60 -8.74 7.14 2.81
CA ALA A 60 -9.90 6.96 3.68
C ALA A 60 -9.81 5.60 4.41
N ILE A 61 -10.23 5.56 5.67
CA ILE A 61 -10.09 4.38 6.54
C ILE A 61 -11.08 3.24 6.25
N ASN A 62 -12.11 3.49 5.45
CA ASN A 62 -13.18 2.55 5.12
C ASN A 62 -13.00 1.84 3.77
N ILE A 63 -11.83 1.92 3.15
CA ILE A 63 -11.49 1.27 1.90
C ILE A 63 -10.69 -0.01 2.19
N GLY A 64 -11.18 -1.17 1.72
CA GLY A 64 -10.57 -2.48 1.96
C GLY A 64 -9.09 -2.56 1.54
N TYR A 65 -8.74 -1.94 0.42
CA TYR A 65 -7.35 -1.81 -0.04
C TYR A 65 -6.42 -1.25 1.06
N PHE A 66 -6.86 -0.20 1.75
CA PHE A 66 -6.04 0.42 2.81
C PHE A 66 -6.03 -0.38 4.11
N SER A 67 -7.00 -1.26 4.34
CA SER A 67 -6.92 -2.20 5.46
C SER A 67 -5.79 -3.23 5.23
N ALA A 68 -5.63 -3.74 4.01
CA ALA A 68 -4.52 -4.62 3.66
C ALA A 68 -3.16 -3.87 3.68
N TRP A 69 -3.13 -2.61 3.21
CA TRP A 69 -1.94 -1.76 3.29
C TRP A 69 -1.51 -1.51 4.76
N ASP A 70 -2.45 -1.24 5.66
CA ASP A 70 -2.18 -1.11 7.10
C ASP A 70 -1.67 -2.42 7.72
N GLU A 71 -2.18 -3.58 7.32
CA GLU A 71 -1.68 -4.87 7.81
C GLU A 71 -0.16 -4.99 7.58
N GLY A 72 0.31 -4.61 6.40
CA GLY A 72 1.74 -4.58 6.09
C GLY A 72 2.51 -3.56 6.93
N ALA A 73 1.95 -2.38 7.11
CA ALA A 73 2.54 -1.33 7.95
C ALA A 73 2.67 -1.78 9.41
N GLN A 74 1.63 -2.37 9.99
CA GLN A 74 1.65 -2.89 11.36
C GLN A 74 2.70 -3.99 11.54
N LYS A 75 2.82 -4.90 10.56
CA LYS A 75 3.85 -5.94 10.56
C LYS A 75 5.26 -5.34 10.57
N ALA A 76 5.53 -4.34 9.73
CA ALA A 76 6.82 -3.65 9.71
C ALA A 76 7.11 -2.95 11.05
N CYS A 77 6.11 -2.32 11.66
CA CYS A 77 6.26 -1.68 12.96
C CYS A 77 6.61 -2.69 14.06
N GLU A 78 5.96 -3.85 14.07
CA GLU A 78 6.27 -4.92 15.03
C GLU A 78 7.73 -5.40 14.86
N GLU A 79 8.18 -5.64 13.63
CA GLU A 79 9.54 -6.10 13.34
C GLU A 79 10.61 -5.05 13.71
N LEU A 80 10.31 -3.76 13.54
CA LEU A 80 11.22 -2.64 13.80
C LEU A 80 11.12 -2.08 15.22
N GLY A 81 10.21 -2.61 16.04
CA GLY A 81 9.99 -2.14 17.41
C GLY A 81 9.39 -0.73 17.48
N ALA A 82 8.68 -0.31 16.46
CA ALA A 82 7.94 0.95 16.40
C ALA A 82 6.46 0.76 16.82
N SER A 83 5.76 1.85 17.09
CA SER A 83 4.31 1.89 17.32
C SER A 83 3.62 2.56 16.16
N CYS A 84 2.66 1.89 15.53
CA CYS A 84 1.90 2.41 14.41
C CYS A 84 0.44 2.64 14.76
N ASP A 85 -0.04 3.86 14.49
CA ASP A 85 -1.44 4.24 14.64
C ASP A 85 -2.09 4.40 13.25
N TYR A 86 -3.09 3.57 12.92
CA TYR A 86 -3.87 3.72 11.69
C TYR A 86 -4.95 4.78 11.88
N ILE A 87 -4.73 5.96 11.32
CA ILE A 87 -5.59 7.13 11.49
C ILE A 87 -5.83 7.83 10.15
N GLY A 88 -7.04 8.31 9.94
CA GLY A 88 -7.37 9.02 8.71
C GLY A 88 -8.85 9.35 8.59
N PRO A 89 -9.24 10.07 7.53
CA PRO A 89 -10.62 10.46 7.29
C PRO A 89 -11.48 9.28 6.80
N ASN A 90 -12.80 9.49 6.84
CA ASN A 90 -13.76 8.59 6.18
C ASN A 90 -13.99 8.92 4.69
N GLU A 91 -13.55 10.11 4.25
CA GLU A 91 -13.70 10.59 2.89
C GLU A 91 -12.32 10.84 2.27
N ALA A 92 -12.10 10.33 1.06
CA ALA A 92 -10.85 10.46 0.34
C ALA A 92 -10.67 11.86 -0.26
N THR A 93 -10.54 12.89 0.59
CA THR A 93 -10.35 14.29 0.17
C THR A 93 -9.16 14.94 0.86
N GLY A 94 -8.45 15.83 0.15
CA GLY A 94 -7.32 16.58 0.70
C GLY A 94 -7.69 17.39 1.95
N PRO A 95 -8.80 18.18 1.97
CA PRO A 95 -9.20 18.92 3.16
C PRO A 95 -9.49 18.04 4.38
N ALA A 96 -10.03 16.83 4.20
CA ALA A 96 -10.24 15.89 5.28
C ALA A 96 -8.91 15.36 5.82
N GLN A 97 -7.95 15.00 4.95
CA GLN A 97 -6.61 14.56 5.38
C GLN A 97 -5.83 15.66 6.11
N VAL A 98 -5.92 16.92 5.68
CA VAL A 98 -5.24 18.05 6.35
C VAL A 98 -5.59 18.13 7.85
N GLN A 99 -6.82 17.81 8.24
CA GLN A 99 -7.21 17.80 9.65
C GLN A 99 -6.43 16.74 10.45
N PHE A 100 -6.24 15.55 9.89
CA PHE A 100 -5.49 14.46 10.50
C PHE A 100 -3.97 14.72 10.49
N ILE A 101 -3.43 15.34 9.42
CA ILE A 101 -2.01 15.77 9.40
C ILE A 101 -1.76 16.76 10.53
N ASN A 102 -2.65 17.71 10.76
CA ASN A 102 -2.54 18.66 11.88
C ASN A 102 -2.62 17.95 13.23
N GLN A 103 -3.43 16.90 13.36
CA GLN A 103 -3.46 16.07 14.57
C GLN A 103 -2.12 15.37 14.79
N VAL A 104 -1.52 14.78 13.74
CA VAL A 104 -0.20 14.14 13.80
C VAL A 104 0.87 15.10 14.30
N ILE A 105 0.85 16.36 13.83
CA ILE A 105 1.77 17.43 14.31
C ILE A 105 1.54 17.72 15.80
N GLN A 106 0.28 17.89 16.20
CA GLN A 106 -0.07 18.26 17.59
C GLN A 106 0.25 17.15 18.60
N GLU A 107 0.12 15.88 18.18
CA GLU A 107 0.37 14.72 19.01
C GLU A 107 1.85 14.31 19.05
N GLY A 108 2.70 14.92 18.22
CA GLY A 108 4.15 14.71 18.22
C GLY A 108 4.56 13.32 17.75
N TYR A 109 4.05 12.87 16.59
CA TYR A 109 4.53 11.67 15.93
C TYR A 109 5.95 11.86 15.39
N ASP A 110 6.71 10.78 15.26
CA ASP A 110 8.06 10.80 14.69
C ASP A 110 8.03 10.69 13.16
N ALA A 111 7.05 9.96 12.62
CA ALA A 111 6.85 9.83 11.18
C ALA A 111 5.36 9.80 10.78
N LEU A 112 5.12 10.15 9.52
CA LEU A 112 3.84 10.02 8.83
C LEU A 112 4.05 9.26 7.53
N VAL A 113 3.45 8.07 7.42
CA VAL A 113 3.31 7.31 6.17
C VAL A 113 1.91 7.58 5.63
N ILE A 114 1.80 8.22 4.46
CA ILE A 114 0.53 8.74 3.94
C ILE A 114 0.31 8.40 2.47
N SER A 115 -0.92 7.98 2.12
CA SER A 115 -1.39 7.95 0.74
C SER A 115 -2.17 9.23 0.45
N ALA A 116 -1.68 10.04 -0.49
CA ALA A 116 -2.25 11.35 -0.80
C ALA A 116 -3.62 11.24 -1.49
N ALA A 117 -4.68 11.76 -0.88
CA ALA A 117 -6.00 11.88 -1.51
C ALA A 117 -6.05 13.00 -2.55
N ASP A 118 -5.26 14.06 -2.35
CA ASP A 118 -5.11 15.19 -3.26
C ASP A 118 -3.65 15.64 -3.27
N GLN A 119 -3.03 15.58 -4.45
CA GLN A 119 -1.58 15.83 -4.63
C GLN A 119 -1.12 17.25 -4.26
N ASN A 120 -2.04 18.21 -4.19
CA ASN A 120 -1.72 19.61 -3.95
C ASN A 120 -2.25 20.10 -2.59
N ALA A 121 -3.48 19.72 -2.25
CA ALA A 121 -4.17 20.27 -1.07
C ALA A 121 -3.47 19.94 0.26
N ILE A 122 -2.79 18.79 0.35
CA ILE A 122 -2.12 18.35 1.59
C ILE A 122 -0.69 18.92 1.74
N VAL A 123 -0.08 19.41 0.66
CA VAL A 123 1.34 19.85 0.63
C VAL A 123 1.69 20.85 1.72
N PRO A 124 0.93 21.94 1.95
CA PRO A 124 1.26 22.89 3.01
C PRO A 124 1.31 22.24 4.40
N ALA A 125 0.37 21.32 4.70
CA ALA A 125 0.34 20.62 5.97
C ALA A 125 1.49 19.61 6.12
N LEU A 126 1.91 18.94 5.03
CA LEU A 126 3.09 18.07 5.04
C LEU A 126 4.37 18.87 5.27
N GLN A 127 4.50 20.06 4.68
CA GLN A 127 5.64 20.95 4.90
C GLN A 127 5.69 21.43 6.36
N GLU A 128 4.52 21.73 6.97
CA GLU A 128 4.45 22.04 8.41
C GLU A 128 4.86 20.86 9.29
N ALA A 129 4.42 19.63 8.94
CA ALA A 129 4.81 18.42 9.63
C ALA A 129 6.33 18.15 9.53
N ALA A 130 6.90 18.29 8.33
CA ALA A 130 8.35 18.17 8.12
C ALA A 130 9.13 19.24 8.90
N ALA A 131 8.65 20.50 8.94
CA ALA A 131 9.25 21.56 9.73
C ALA A 131 9.18 21.32 11.26
N ALA A 132 8.19 20.53 11.71
CA ALA A 132 8.08 20.07 13.09
C ALA A 132 9.01 18.87 13.40
N GLY A 133 9.76 18.36 12.41
CA GLY A 133 10.71 17.26 12.57
C GLY A 133 10.10 15.87 12.27
N ILE A 134 8.89 15.80 11.74
CA ILE A 134 8.22 14.54 11.39
C ILE A 134 8.76 14.05 10.04
N THR A 135 9.23 12.80 9.99
CA THR A 135 9.65 12.16 8.74
C THR A 135 8.42 11.81 7.89
N ILE A 136 8.37 12.32 6.66
CA ILE A 136 7.24 12.08 5.75
C ILE A 136 7.63 11.05 4.69
N VAL A 137 6.84 10.01 4.56
CA VAL A 137 6.89 9.04 3.45
C VAL A 137 5.52 9.00 2.81
N THR A 138 5.44 9.27 1.51
CA THR A 138 4.21 8.99 0.77
C THR A 138 4.22 7.56 0.21
N SER A 139 3.05 6.94 0.11
CA SER A 139 2.91 5.57 -0.39
C SER A 139 1.61 5.43 -1.15
N ASP A 140 1.56 4.58 -2.17
CA ASP A 140 0.40 4.39 -3.07
C ASP A 140 0.11 5.61 -3.97
N ALA A 141 -0.10 6.77 -3.38
CA ALA A 141 -0.29 8.03 -4.07
C ALA A 141 0.62 9.12 -3.47
N ASP A 142 1.22 9.91 -4.35
CA ASP A 142 2.21 10.92 -4.00
C ASP A 142 1.64 12.35 -4.12
N VAL A 143 2.40 13.30 -3.59
CA VAL A 143 2.21 14.73 -3.87
C VAL A 143 2.62 15.05 -5.32
N ALA A 144 2.26 16.23 -5.80
CA ALA A 144 2.69 16.70 -7.11
C ALA A 144 4.23 16.73 -7.22
N ALA A 145 4.77 16.42 -8.40
CA ALA A 145 6.21 16.24 -8.61
C ALA A 145 7.04 17.48 -8.21
N GLU A 146 6.49 18.70 -8.40
CA GLU A 146 7.09 19.96 -7.97
C GLU A 146 7.14 20.15 -6.44
N SER A 147 6.43 19.30 -5.68
CA SER A 147 6.37 19.33 -4.22
C SER A 147 7.03 18.09 -3.59
N ALA A 148 7.85 17.37 -4.35
CA ALA A 148 8.54 16.16 -3.89
C ALA A 148 9.47 16.41 -2.68
N ASP A 149 9.86 17.65 -2.43
CA ASP A 149 10.64 18.09 -1.27
C ASP A 149 9.85 18.08 0.05
N ALA A 150 8.53 17.92 -0.01
CA ALA A 150 7.68 17.78 1.18
C ALA A 150 7.78 16.40 1.86
N ARG A 151 8.54 15.46 1.27
CA ARG A 151 8.70 14.08 1.77
C ARG A 151 10.14 13.57 1.61
N LEU A 152 10.49 12.54 2.37
CA LEU A 152 11.77 11.82 2.25
C LEU A 152 11.81 11.00 0.95
N VAL A 153 10.80 10.20 0.72
CA VAL A 153 10.67 9.29 -0.42
C VAL A 153 9.19 8.98 -0.65
N THR A 154 8.83 8.57 -1.87
CA THR A 154 7.55 7.91 -2.13
C THR A 154 7.77 6.44 -2.48
N VAL A 155 6.93 5.56 -1.93
CA VAL A 155 6.88 4.14 -2.30
C VAL A 155 5.64 3.90 -3.15
N LEU A 156 5.84 3.73 -4.45
CA LEU A 156 4.76 3.53 -5.41
C LEU A 156 4.67 2.05 -5.84
N PRO A 157 3.48 1.58 -6.22
CA PRO A 157 3.30 0.19 -6.62
C PRO A 157 4.10 -0.17 -7.87
N SER A 158 4.01 0.66 -8.92
CA SER A 158 4.68 0.47 -10.21
C SER A 158 4.80 1.79 -10.96
N ALA A 159 5.55 1.80 -12.04
CA ALA A 159 5.58 2.93 -12.95
C ALA A 159 4.21 3.17 -13.59
N ALA A 160 3.84 4.45 -13.73
CA ALA A 160 2.50 4.84 -14.15
C ALA A 160 2.10 4.29 -15.53
N ASP A 161 3.03 4.27 -16.48
CA ASP A 161 2.83 3.71 -17.82
C ASP A 161 2.53 2.21 -17.77
N ARG A 162 3.20 1.45 -16.91
CA ARG A 162 2.98 0.00 -16.77
C ARG A 162 1.59 -0.32 -16.23
N ILE A 163 1.07 0.48 -15.29
CA ILE A 163 -0.29 0.31 -14.78
C ILE A 163 -1.29 0.67 -15.85
N GLY A 164 -1.20 1.87 -16.43
CA GLY A 164 -2.15 2.35 -17.41
C GLY A 164 -2.20 1.49 -18.68
N THR A 165 -1.05 1.06 -19.20
CA THR A 165 -1.02 0.19 -20.39
C THR A 165 -1.59 -1.19 -20.11
N ALA A 166 -1.30 -1.78 -18.93
CA ALA A 166 -1.84 -3.08 -18.56
C ALA A 166 -3.38 -3.07 -18.47
N GLU A 167 -3.99 -2.01 -17.92
CA GLU A 167 -5.45 -1.90 -17.85
C GLU A 167 -6.10 -1.76 -19.23
N VAL A 168 -5.44 -1.06 -20.17
CA VAL A 168 -5.88 -1.00 -21.56
C VAL A 168 -5.78 -2.38 -22.24
N ASP A 169 -4.67 -3.10 -22.04
CA ASP A 169 -4.48 -4.44 -22.59
C ASP A 169 -5.54 -5.43 -22.06
N TRP A 170 -5.89 -5.35 -20.77
CA TRP A 170 -6.91 -6.22 -20.18
C TRP A 170 -8.29 -6.00 -20.78
N VAL A 171 -8.71 -4.75 -20.97
CA VAL A 171 -10.01 -4.48 -21.59
C VAL A 171 -10.00 -4.80 -23.07
N ALA A 172 -8.92 -4.51 -23.78
CA ALA A 172 -8.77 -4.83 -25.20
C ALA A 172 -8.92 -6.32 -25.47
N GLU A 173 -8.24 -7.15 -24.68
CA GLU A 173 -8.35 -8.61 -24.79
C GLU A 173 -9.79 -9.12 -24.53
N GLU A 174 -10.51 -8.53 -23.57
CA GLU A 174 -11.89 -8.94 -23.25
C GLU A 174 -12.89 -8.55 -24.35
N ILE A 175 -12.73 -7.36 -24.96
CA ILE A 175 -13.67 -6.87 -25.99
C ILE A 175 -13.25 -7.26 -27.43
N GLY A 176 -12.11 -7.94 -27.61
CA GLY A 176 -11.61 -8.34 -28.92
C GLY A 176 -11.03 -7.18 -29.73
N GLU A 177 -10.43 -6.20 -29.07
CA GLU A 177 -9.73 -5.03 -29.66
C GLU A 177 -10.64 -4.14 -30.54
N GLU A 178 -11.96 -4.09 -30.27
CA GLU A 178 -12.93 -3.34 -31.04
C GLU A 178 -13.97 -2.65 -30.15
N GLY A 179 -14.35 -1.42 -30.47
CA GLY A 179 -15.39 -0.66 -29.79
C GLY A 179 -14.88 0.51 -28.96
N CYS A 180 -15.81 1.20 -28.29
CA CYS A 180 -15.40 2.31 -27.42
C CYS A 180 -15.38 1.90 -25.95
N VAL A 181 -14.44 2.48 -25.19
CA VAL A 181 -14.24 2.23 -23.76
C VAL A 181 -14.36 3.50 -22.93
N THR A 182 -14.66 3.35 -21.66
CA THR A 182 -14.73 4.43 -20.67
C THR A 182 -13.88 4.12 -19.46
N ILE A 183 -13.65 5.14 -18.63
CA ILE A 183 -12.92 5.04 -17.37
C ILE A 183 -13.87 5.40 -16.23
N LEU A 184 -13.88 4.58 -15.18
CA LEU A 184 -14.53 4.86 -13.90
C LEU A 184 -13.45 5.05 -12.83
N SER A 185 -12.99 6.29 -12.68
CA SER A 185 -11.92 6.69 -11.76
C SER A 185 -12.47 7.07 -10.38
N ALA A 186 -11.57 7.30 -9.42
CA ALA A 186 -11.89 7.90 -8.12
C ALA A 186 -12.21 9.40 -8.27
N ALA A 187 -11.41 10.27 -7.73
CA ALA A 187 -11.62 11.72 -7.81
C ALA A 187 -10.79 12.34 -8.94
N ALA A 188 -11.26 13.48 -9.47
CA ALA A 188 -10.50 14.26 -10.44
C ALA A 188 -9.14 14.78 -9.91
N THR A 189 -8.96 14.80 -8.59
CA THR A 189 -7.71 15.17 -7.88
C THR A 189 -6.84 13.98 -7.48
N ALA A 190 -7.25 12.75 -7.79
CA ALA A 190 -6.49 11.54 -7.46
C ALA A 190 -5.21 11.44 -8.29
N ALA A 191 -4.08 11.79 -7.66
CA ALA A 191 -2.78 11.92 -8.33
C ALA A 191 -2.35 10.66 -9.08
N ASN A 192 -2.39 9.51 -8.41
CA ASN A 192 -1.97 8.24 -8.97
C ASN A 192 -2.82 7.83 -10.18
N GLN A 193 -4.14 7.92 -10.07
CA GLN A 193 -5.03 7.53 -11.17
C GLN A 193 -4.90 8.46 -12.36
N ASN A 194 -4.74 9.77 -12.13
CA ASN A 194 -4.58 10.74 -13.22
C ASN A 194 -3.34 10.46 -14.08
N VAL A 195 -2.21 10.05 -13.49
CA VAL A 195 -1.01 9.70 -14.27
C VAL A 195 -1.16 8.36 -15.01
N TRP A 196 -1.88 7.38 -14.45
CA TRP A 196 -2.21 6.14 -15.16
C TRP A 196 -3.15 6.40 -16.34
N ILE A 197 -4.21 7.18 -16.13
CA ILE A 197 -5.17 7.60 -17.18
C ILE A 197 -4.46 8.37 -18.29
N ALA A 198 -3.55 9.27 -17.95
CA ALA A 198 -2.76 10.00 -18.94
C ALA A 198 -1.88 9.08 -19.80
N ALA A 199 -1.41 7.95 -19.24
CA ALA A 199 -0.67 6.94 -20.00
C ALA A 199 -1.59 6.07 -20.87
N MET A 200 -2.84 5.80 -20.47
CA MET A 200 -3.82 5.01 -21.22
C MET A 200 -4.15 5.66 -22.57
N GLY A 201 -4.33 7.00 -22.60
CA GLY A 201 -4.77 7.72 -23.79
C GLY A 201 -3.93 7.43 -25.03
N PRO A 202 -2.67 7.84 -25.07
CA PRO A 202 -1.80 7.63 -26.22
C PRO A 202 -1.51 6.15 -26.51
N TYR A 203 -1.53 5.31 -25.47
CA TYR A 203 -1.30 3.88 -25.64
C TYR A 203 -2.43 3.19 -26.38
N LEU A 204 -3.69 3.44 -26.01
CA LEU A 204 -4.85 2.89 -26.69
C LEU A 204 -4.86 3.31 -28.16
N GLU A 205 -4.66 4.59 -28.46
CA GLU A 205 -4.67 5.13 -29.82
C GLU A 205 -3.56 4.53 -30.69
N ALA A 206 -2.38 4.29 -30.14
CA ALA A 206 -1.24 3.76 -30.87
C ALA A 206 -1.32 2.23 -31.06
N THR A 207 -1.89 1.49 -30.11
CA THR A 207 -1.83 0.04 -30.05
C THR A 207 -3.09 -0.64 -30.62
N TYR A 208 -4.28 -0.03 -30.37
CA TYR A 208 -5.57 -0.63 -30.69
C TYR A 208 -6.39 0.27 -31.64
N PRO A 209 -6.08 0.28 -32.94
CA PRO A 209 -6.66 1.23 -33.91
C PRO A 209 -8.17 1.10 -34.13
N ASN A 210 -8.79 -0.03 -33.72
CA ASN A 210 -10.24 -0.24 -33.81
C ASN A 210 -10.96 0.07 -32.49
N MET A 211 -10.22 0.45 -31.44
CA MET A 211 -10.76 0.91 -30.19
C MET A 211 -10.76 2.44 -30.13
N SER A 212 -11.62 3.01 -29.33
CA SER A 212 -11.68 4.47 -29.11
C SER A 212 -12.16 4.79 -27.70
N TRP A 213 -11.92 6.02 -27.27
CA TRP A 213 -12.57 6.57 -26.09
C TRP A 213 -14.02 6.94 -26.44
N CYS A 214 -14.99 6.51 -25.60
CA CYS A 214 -16.39 6.90 -25.81
C CYS A 214 -16.52 8.44 -25.69
N GLY A 215 -17.29 9.05 -26.56
CA GLY A 215 -17.36 10.52 -26.64
C GLY A 215 -16.28 11.16 -27.50
N GLY A 216 -15.29 10.39 -27.96
CA GLY A 216 -14.26 10.81 -28.91
C GLY A 216 -12.94 11.30 -28.28
N ASP A 217 -12.88 11.44 -26.96
CA ASP A 217 -11.67 11.83 -26.23
C ASP A 217 -11.67 11.24 -24.81
N LEU A 218 -10.47 11.22 -24.22
CA LEU A 218 -10.23 10.66 -22.90
C LEU A 218 -11.00 11.38 -21.78
N GLU A 219 -11.12 12.70 -21.85
CA GLU A 219 -11.81 13.51 -20.85
C GLU A 219 -13.31 13.18 -20.82
N SER A 220 -13.95 13.13 -21.99
CA SER A 220 -15.36 12.76 -22.15
C SER A 220 -15.66 11.31 -21.73
N ALA A 221 -14.67 10.43 -21.84
CA ALA A 221 -14.78 9.02 -21.45
C ALA A 221 -14.53 8.76 -19.95
N THR A 222 -14.04 9.77 -19.19
CA THR A 222 -13.67 9.58 -17.78
C THR A 222 -14.78 10.04 -16.82
N PHE A 223 -15.21 9.14 -15.95
CA PHE A 223 -16.21 9.34 -14.91
C PHE A 223 -15.58 9.20 -13.53
N TYR A 224 -16.09 9.91 -12.53
CA TYR A 224 -15.50 9.98 -11.20
C TYR A 224 -16.47 9.51 -10.12
N GLY A 225 -16.12 8.43 -9.42
CA GLY A 225 -16.87 7.82 -8.31
C GLY A 225 -16.44 8.29 -6.92
N ASP A 226 -15.40 9.15 -6.81
CA ASP A 226 -14.84 9.73 -5.57
C ASP A 226 -14.42 8.68 -4.51
N ASP A 227 -14.06 7.46 -4.93
CA ASP A 227 -13.85 6.30 -4.05
C ASP A 227 -15.02 6.04 -3.08
N ASP A 228 -16.22 6.46 -3.48
CA ASP A 228 -17.50 6.19 -2.83
C ASP A 228 -18.26 5.14 -3.60
N ALA A 229 -18.70 4.06 -2.92
CA ALA A 229 -19.39 2.93 -3.56
C ALA A 229 -20.72 3.36 -4.20
N THR A 230 -21.49 4.22 -3.53
CA THR A 230 -22.80 4.69 -4.05
C THR A 230 -22.61 5.53 -5.28
N LYS A 231 -21.66 6.47 -5.24
CA LYS A 231 -21.36 7.32 -6.38
C LYS A 231 -20.76 6.53 -7.54
N SER A 232 -19.90 5.52 -7.27
CA SER A 232 -19.38 4.64 -8.31
C SER A 232 -20.50 3.86 -9.02
N VAL A 233 -21.51 3.37 -8.28
CA VAL A 233 -22.73 2.78 -8.85
C VAL A 233 -23.50 3.79 -9.71
N GLU A 234 -23.67 5.03 -9.25
CA GLU A 234 -24.33 6.10 -10.03
C GLU A 234 -23.58 6.38 -11.33
N GLN A 235 -22.24 6.44 -11.28
CA GLN A 235 -21.41 6.69 -12.46
C GLN A 235 -21.44 5.50 -13.43
N PHE A 236 -21.39 4.26 -12.96
CA PHE A 236 -21.57 3.10 -13.82
C PHE A 236 -22.90 3.17 -14.58
N ASN A 237 -23.99 3.52 -13.91
CA ASN A 237 -25.29 3.70 -14.54
C ASN A 237 -25.32 4.89 -15.52
N ALA A 238 -24.64 5.97 -15.20
CA ALA A 238 -24.48 7.12 -16.09
C ALA A 238 -23.72 6.73 -17.38
N ILE A 239 -22.63 5.96 -17.27
CA ILE A 239 -21.88 5.42 -18.42
C ILE A 239 -22.82 4.64 -19.36
N LEU A 240 -23.54 3.64 -18.83
CA LEU A 240 -24.44 2.83 -19.65
C LEU A 240 -25.58 3.64 -20.28
N SER A 241 -26.02 4.71 -19.61
CA SER A 241 -27.06 5.59 -20.15
C SER A 241 -26.53 6.52 -21.23
N GLN A 242 -25.32 7.06 -21.04
CA GLN A 242 -24.69 8.01 -21.96
C GLN A 242 -24.12 7.30 -23.19
N TYR A 243 -23.58 6.11 -23.01
CA TYR A 243 -22.94 5.29 -24.05
C TYR A 243 -23.56 3.88 -24.07
N PRO A 244 -24.78 3.72 -24.66
CA PRO A 244 -25.46 2.42 -24.67
C PRO A 244 -24.68 1.28 -25.35
N ASP A 245 -23.76 1.63 -26.25
CA ASP A 245 -22.92 0.70 -27.02
C ASP A 245 -21.49 0.61 -26.45
N VAL A 246 -21.24 1.06 -25.19
CA VAL A 246 -19.93 0.95 -24.55
C VAL A 246 -19.50 -0.51 -24.51
N ALA A 247 -18.30 -0.80 -25.05
CA ALA A 247 -17.76 -2.15 -25.08
C ALA A 247 -17.08 -2.53 -23.75
N GLY A 248 -16.36 -1.59 -23.13
CA GLY A 248 -15.62 -1.84 -21.89
C GLY A 248 -15.53 -0.63 -20.97
N ILE A 249 -15.38 -0.93 -19.68
CA ILE A 249 -15.14 0.03 -18.60
C ILE A 249 -13.86 -0.36 -17.90
N ILE A 250 -12.90 0.55 -17.85
CA ILE A 250 -11.65 0.44 -17.07
C ILE A 250 -11.88 1.18 -15.75
N ALA A 251 -11.68 0.51 -14.62
CA ALA A 251 -11.82 1.15 -13.31
C ALA A 251 -10.51 1.07 -12.52
N PRO A 252 -9.64 2.11 -12.60
CA PRO A 252 -8.36 2.15 -11.90
C PRO A 252 -8.51 2.42 -10.39
N THR A 253 -9.53 1.86 -9.75
CA THR A 253 -9.83 1.99 -8.33
C THR A 253 -10.57 0.77 -7.82
N THR A 254 -10.16 0.26 -6.63
CA THR A 254 -10.77 -0.93 -6.03
C THR A 254 -12.25 -0.72 -5.70
N VAL A 255 -12.63 0.47 -5.28
CA VAL A 255 -14.04 0.84 -5.02
C VAL A 255 -14.84 0.86 -6.33
N GLY A 256 -14.29 1.48 -7.37
CA GLY A 256 -14.98 1.61 -8.68
C GLY A 256 -15.17 0.27 -9.37
N VAL A 257 -14.13 -0.58 -9.42
CA VAL A 257 -14.22 -1.89 -10.08
C VAL A 257 -15.18 -2.82 -9.37
N LEU A 258 -15.18 -2.80 -8.03
CA LEU A 258 -16.12 -3.59 -7.23
C LEU A 258 -17.57 -3.14 -7.47
N ALA A 259 -17.84 -1.84 -7.42
CA ALA A 259 -19.15 -1.28 -7.71
C ALA A 259 -19.64 -1.62 -9.12
N ALA A 260 -18.74 -1.51 -10.13
CA ALA A 260 -19.03 -1.87 -11.51
C ALA A 260 -19.34 -3.36 -11.68
N ALA A 261 -18.59 -4.24 -10.99
CA ALA A 261 -18.82 -5.68 -11.01
C ALA A 261 -20.17 -6.05 -10.39
N GLN A 262 -20.52 -5.42 -9.26
CA GLN A 262 -21.84 -5.60 -8.59
C GLN A 262 -22.99 -5.21 -9.51
N GLU A 263 -22.92 -4.01 -10.09
CA GLU A 263 -23.97 -3.50 -10.98
C GLU A 263 -24.09 -4.29 -12.29
N LYS A 264 -22.94 -4.65 -12.91
CA LYS A 264 -22.90 -5.51 -14.10
C LYS A 264 -23.64 -6.82 -13.84
N LYS A 265 -23.35 -7.48 -12.71
CA LYS A 265 -24.01 -8.73 -12.30
C LYS A 265 -25.50 -8.53 -12.04
N ALA A 266 -25.86 -7.50 -11.27
CA ALA A 266 -27.24 -7.21 -10.90
C ALA A 266 -28.14 -6.92 -12.10
N LYS A 267 -27.60 -6.24 -13.11
CA LYS A 267 -28.32 -5.88 -14.34
C LYS A 267 -28.22 -6.91 -15.46
N GLY A 268 -27.29 -7.85 -15.37
CA GLY A 268 -26.94 -8.73 -16.50
C GLY A 268 -26.38 -7.94 -17.68
N ALA A 269 -25.63 -6.84 -17.42
CA ALA A 269 -25.06 -6.01 -18.46
C ALA A 269 -23.94 -6.76 -19.20
N SER A 270 -23.86 -6.56 -20.52
CA SER A 270 -22.87 -7.25 -21.37
C SER A 270 -21.52 -6.51 -21.49
N VAL A 271 -21.42 -5.28 -20.98
CA VAL A 271 -20.20 -4.47 -21.02
C VAL A 271 -19.04 -5.21 -20.32
N ALA A 272 -17.85 -5.23 -20.92
CA ALA A 272 -16.63 -5.68 -20.24
C ALA A 272 -16.27 -4.75 -19.09
N VAL A 273 -15.81 -5.29 -17.96
CA VAL A 273 -15.34 -4.50 -16.82
C VAL A 273 -14.03 -5.09 -16.33
N THR A 274 -13.01 -4.25 -16.24
CA THR A 274 -11.69 -4.57 -15.69
C THR A 274 -11.14 -3.38 -14.91
N GLY A 275 -9.99 -3.54 -14.30
CA GLY A 275 -9.33 -2.49 -13.54
C GLY A 275 -8.50 -3.02 -12.39
N LEU A 276 -8.32 -2.18 -11.36
CA LEU A 276 -7.55 -2.53 -10.17
C LEU A 276 -8.48 -2.99 -9.05
N GLY A 277 -8.37 -4.27 -8.66
CA GLY A 277 -9.29 -4.85 -7.67
C GLY A 277 -8.61 -5.79 -6.69
N LEU A 278 -9.04 -5.73 -5.41
CA LEU A 278 -8.61 -6.69 -4.40
C LEU A 278 -9.08 -8.10 -4.76
N PRO A 279 -8.19 -9.10 -4.76
CA PRO A 279 -8.59 -10.48 -5.02
C PRO A 279 -9.70 -10.99 -4.13
N SER A 280 -9.69 -10.68 -2.83
CA SER A 280 -10.73 -11.07 -1.88
C SER A 280 -12.11 -10.53 -2.23
N GLU A 281 -12.19 -9.29 -2.73
CA GLU A 281 -13.44 -8.63 -3.12
C GLU A 281 -13.89 -9.07 -4.51
N MET A 282 -12.94 -9.30 -5.45
CA MET A 282 -13.23 -9.60 -6.85
C MET A 282 -13.44 -11.09 -7.12
N ALA A 283 -12.97 -11.99 -6.25
CA ALA A 283 -13.07 -13.44 -6.43
C ALA A 283 -14.50 -13.92 -6.76
N PRO A 284 -15.58 -13.49 -6.09
CA PRO A 284 -16.94 -13.95 -6.41
C PRO A 284 -17.39 -13.61 -7.84
N TYR A 285 -16.84 -12.54 -8.43
CA TYR A 285 -17.19 -12.06 -9.77
C TYR A 285 -16.32 -12.68 -10.86
N ILE A 286 -15.08 -13.04 -10.52
CA ILE A 286 -14.18 -13.79 -11.41
C ILE A 286 -14.60 -15.26 -11.45
N GLU A 287 -14.92 -15.86 -10.29
CA GLU A 287 -15.33 -17.28 -10.20
C GLU A 287 -16.64 -17.56 -10.91
N ASP A 288 -17.59 -16.63 -10.95
CA ASP A 288 -18.87 -16.80 -11.67
C ASP A 288 -18.85 -16.27 -13.12
N GLY A 289 -17.72 -15.71 -13.57
CA GLY A 289 -17.55 -15.21 -14.93
C GLY A 289 -18.18 -13.83 -15.19
N THR A 290 -18.61 -13.10 -14.16
CA THR A 290 -19.06 -11.70 -14.30
C THR A 290 -17.92 -10.80 -14.77
N ILE A 291 -16.72 -10.99 -14.22
CA ILE A 291 -15.47 -10.29 -14.55
C ILE A 291 -14.47 -11.32 -15.04
N ALA A 292 -13.80 -11.05 -16.15
CA ALA A 292 -12.79 -11.97 -16.70
C ALA A 292 -11.47 -11.85 -15.92
N LYS A 293 -11.03 -10.63 -15.64
CA LYS A 293 -9.77 -10.34 -14.97
C LYS A 293 -9.75 -8.96 -14.33
N VAL A 294 -8.93 -8.81 -13.31
CA VAL A 294 -8.50 -7.54 -12.74
C VAL A 294 -7.02 -7.62 -12.42
N GLY A 295 -6.38 -6.50 -12.17
CA GLY A 295 -5.00 -6.49 -11.69
C GLY A 295 -4.88 -5.77 -10.36
N LEU A 296 -3.75 -6.00 -9.70
CA LEU A 296 -3.31 -5.22 -8.53
C LEU A 296 -1.84 -5.60 -8.24
N TRP A 297 -1.22 -4.87 -7.36
CA TRP A 297 0.00 -5.24 -6.63
C TRP A 297 -0.38 -5.74 -5.24
N ASN A 298 0.59 -6.17 -4.45
CA ASN A 298 0.34 -6.53 -3.06
C ASN A 298 0.30 -5.27 -2.16
N PRO A 299 -0.85 -4.84 -1.65
CA PRO A 299 -0.94 -3.67 -0.77
C PRO A 299 -0.26 -3.89 0.59
N ILE A 300 -0.20 -5.14 1.08
CA ILE A 300 0.50 -5.49 2.33
C ILE A 300 2.00 -5.17 2.17
N ASP A 301 2.62 -5.63 1.08
CA ASP A 301 4.05 -5.34 0.83
C ASP A 301 4.27 -3.83 0.66
N LEU A 302 3.34 -3.11 0.05
CA LEU A 302 3.46 -1.67 -0.15
C LEU A 302 3.50 -0.91 1.18
N GLY A 303 2.60 -1.23 2.11
CA GLY A 303 2.57 -0.63 3.45
C GLY A 303 3.81 -1.00 4.27
N TYR A 304 4.23 -2.26 4.17
CA TYR A 304 5.43 -2.77 4.83
C TYR A 304 6.69 -2.01 4.39
N VAL A 305 6.91 -1.87 3.09
CA VAL A 305 8.07 -1.17 2.52
C VAL A 305 8.08 0.31 2.88
N ALA A 306 6.92 0.96 2.91
CA ALA A 306 6.81 2.38 3.26
C ALA A 306 7.23 2.67 4.72
N VAL A 307 6.86 1.81 5.66
CA VAL A 307 7.28 1.93 7.06
C VAL A 307 8.78 1.69 7.21
N TYR A 308 9.34 0.69 6.51
CA TYR A 308 10.80 0.48 6.52
C TYR A 308 11.55 1.71 6.02
N ALA A 309 11.10 2.34 4.93
CA ALA A 309 11.69 3.57 4.42
C ALA A 309 11.64 4.71 5.46
N ALA A 310 10.54 4.84 6.19
CA ALA A 310 10.40 5.85 7.24
C ALA A 310 11.37 5.60 8.40
N VAL A 311 11.43 4.38 8.93
CA VAL A 311 12.28 4.05 10.09
C VAL A 311 13.76 4.16 9.74
N LEU A 312 14.18 3.65 8.57
CA LEU A 312 15.57 3.77 8.13
C LEU A 312 15.97 5.23 7.88
N GLY A 313 15.02 6.06 7.41
CA GLY A 313 15.22 7.50 7.29
C GLY A 313 15.42 8.17 8.66
N MET A 314 14.61 7.86 9.66
CA MET A 314 14.75 8.38 11.02
C MET A 314 16.06 7.94 11.69
N ASN A 315 16.52 6.72 11.40
CA ASN A 315 17.80 6.21 11.90
C ASN A 315 19.01 6.86 11.20
N GLY A 316 18.81 7.59 10.09
CA GLY A 316 19.89 8.12 9.27
C GLY A 316 20.63 7.07 8.42
N GLU A 317 20.03 5.89 8.24
CA GLU A 317 20.53 4.79 7.41
C GLU A 317 20.12 4.93 5.95
N PHE A 318 19.11 5.78 5.67
CA PHE A 318 18.55 6.05 4.37
C PHE A 318 18.22 7.54 4.24
N ASP A 319 18.64 8.18 3.15
CA ASP A 319 18.47 9.62 2.95
C ASP A 319 17.48 10.00 1.83
N GLY A 320 16.85 9.01 1.17
CA GLY A 320 15.88 9.23 0.10
C GLY A 320 16.46 9.81 -1.20
N SER A 321 17.79 9.94 -1.31
CA SER A 321 18.42 10.49 -2.50
C SER A 321 18.35 9.54 -3.69
N VAL A 322 18.29 10.08 -4.91
CA VAL A 322 18.29 9.29 -6.15
C VAL A 322 19.56 8.43 -6.22
N GLY A 323 19.38 7.14 -6.47
CA GLY A 323 20.44 6.12 -6.47
C GLY A 323 20.74 5.53 -5.09
N SER A 324 20.14 6.05 -4.00
CA SER A 324 20.20 5.38 -2.70
C SER A 324 19.32 4.11 -2.71
N THR A 325 19.68 3.15 -1.86
CA THR A 325 18.95 1.89 -1.74
C THR A 325 18.62 1.60 -0.28
N PHE A 326 17.52 0.93 -0.05
CA PHE A 326 17.15 0.40 1.25
C PHE A 326 16.57 -1.01 1.12
N SER A 327 16.59 -1.77 2.23
CA SER A 327 16.01 -3.12 2.26
C SER A 327 14.80 -3.16 3.19
N ALA A 328 13.78 -3.89 2.78
CA ALA A 328 12.62 -4.21 3.60
C ALA A 328 12.28 -5.69 3.43
N GLY A 329 12.34 -6.48 4.51
CA GLY A 329 12.28 -7.93 4.45
C GLY A 329 13.36 -8.52 3.55
N GLU A 330 12.94 -9.31 2.56
CA GLU A 330 13.85 -9.88 1.55
C GLU A 330 14.05 -8.96 0.33
N GLY A 331 13.29 -7.86 0.23
CA GLY A 331 13.32 -6.93 -0.89
C GLY A 331 14.44 -5.87 -0.75
N SER A 332 14.91 -5.39 -1.89
CA SER A 332 15.84 -4.25 -1.99
C SER A 332 15.28 -3.25 -2.99
N TYR A 333 15.19 -2.00 -2.60
CA TYR A 333 14.52 -0.93 -3.33
C TYR A 333 15.50 0.20 -3.62
N GLU A 334 15.57 0.62 -4.87
CA GLU A 334 16.37 1.75 -5.32
C GLU A 334 15.47 2.97 -5.52
N VAL A 335 15.94 4.12 -5.06
CA VAL A 335 15.28 5.41 -5.31
C VAL A 335 15.67 5.91 -6.68
N VAL A 336 14.68 6.01 -7.57
CA VAL A 336 14.86 6.55 -8.92
C VAL A 336 14.55 8.05 -8.99
N GLU A 337 14.67 8.63 -10.18
CA GLU A 337 14.35 10.04 -10.44
C GLU A 337 12.96 10.41 -9.87
N GLY A 338 12.85 11.58 -9.26
CA GLY A 338 11.65 12.02 -8.54
C GLY A 338 11.57 11.56 -7.09
N GLY A 339 12.59 10.86 -6.56
CA GLY A 339 12.56 10.35 -5.19
C GLY A 339 11.55 9.21 -5.02
N ILE A 340 11.49 8.28 -5.98
CA ILE A 340 10.50 7.20 -6.07
C ILE A 340 11.18 5.85 -5.87
N ALA A 341 10.60 5.01 -5.01
CA ALA A 341 10.90 3.59 -4.94
C ALA A 341 9.68 2.80 -5.44
N TYR A 342 9.88 1.87 -6.37
CA TYR A 342 8.79 1.04 -6.90
C TYR A 342 8.76 -0.34 -6.24
N LEU A 343 7.54 -0.82 -5.94
CA LEU A 343 7.33 -2.17 -5.42
C LEU A 343 7.59 -3.24 -6.50
N GLY A 344 7.01 -3.05 -7.69
CA GLY A 344 7.16 -3.96 -8.83
C GLY A 344 6.06 -3.80 -9.87
N ASP A 345 5.94 -4.78 -10.77
CA ASP A 345 4.91 -4.76 -11.79
C ASP A 345 3.53 -5.18 -11.23
N PRO A 346 2.42 -4.69 -11.78
CA PRO A 346 1.09 -5.15 -11.40
C PRO A 346 0.91 -6.63 -11.76
N PHE A 347 0.21 -7.35 -10.90
CA PHE A 347 -0.12 -8.76 -11.10
C PHE A 347 -1.57 -8.90 -11.57
N THR A 348 -1.82 -9.84 -12.50
CA THR A 348 -3.16 -10.06 -13.06
C THR A 348 -3.85 -11.25 -12.39
N PHE A 349 -5.08 -11.03 -11.92
CA PHE A 349 -5.94 -12.06 -11.31
C PHE A 349 -7.00 -12.52 -12.30
N THR A 350 -7.06 -13.82 -12.50
CA THR A 350 -7.99 -14.51 -13.40
C THR A 350 -8.57 -15.73 -12.69
N ILE A 351 -9.49 -16.44 -13.36
CA ILE A 351 -10.05 -17.69 -12.84
C ILE A 351 -8.97 -18.74 -12.51
N ASP A 352 -7.83 -18.70 -13.18
CA ASP A 352 -6.76 -19.69 -13.00
C ASP A 352 -5.98 -19.50 -11.69
N ASN A 353 -5.99 -18.30 -11.11
CA ASN A 353 -5.16 -17.99 -9.95
C ASN A 353 -5.92 -17.32 -8.78
N ILE A 354 -7.09 -16.76 -8.99
CA ILE A 354 -7.85 -16.00 -7.98
C ILE A 354 -8.06 -16.79 -6.68
N ALA A 355 -8.27 -18.09 -6.78
CA ALA A 355 -8.48 -18.95 -5.61
C ALA A 355 -7.28 -18.98 -4.64
N THR A 356 -6.07 -18.69 -5.13
CA THR A 356 -4.87 -18.60 -4.31
C THR A 356 -4.76 -17.25 -3.60
N PHE A 357 -5.10 -16.17 -4.31
CA PHE A 357 -4.85 -14.81 -3.83
C PHE A 357 -5.99 -14.22 -2.97
N LYS A 358 -7.23 -14.68 -3.15
CA LYS A 358 -8.39 -14.19 -2.38
C LYS A 358 -8.30 -14.41 -0.88
N GLU A 359 -7.42 -15.29 -0.42
CA GLU A 359 -7.19 -15.57 1.00
C GLU A 359 -5.98 -14.76 1.55
N ILE A 360 -5.31 -14.00 0.71
CA ILE A 360 -4.10 -13.25 1.07
C ILE A 360 -4.44 -11.77 1.30
N TYR A 361 -5.16 -11.15 0.40
CA TYR A 361 -5.59 -9.74 0.48
C TYR A 361 -6.76 -9.42 -0.45
#